data_0e61169a1fc9d86a5e4d0929dd94e178
#
_entry.id   0e61169a1fc9d86a5e4d0929dd94e178
#
_cell.length_a   1.000
_cell.length_b   1.000
_cell.length_c   1.000
_cell.angle_alpha   90.00
_cell.angle_beta   90.00
_cell.angle_gamma   90.00
#
_symmetry.space_group_name_H-M   'P 1'
#
loop_
_entity.id
_entity.type
_entity.pdbx_description
1 polymer ?
#
loop_
_entity_poly.entity_id
_entity_poly.type
_entity_poly.pdbx_seq_one_letter_code
_entity_poly.pdbx_strand_id
1 'polypeptide(L)'
;MKTLVAPEGLKPYTNQQALGRKVYIANGCVYCHSQQPRDANFGPDGKRGWGRPSVAADYVYDQVHLLGTMRTGPDLFNIGARQPSADWHLGHLYQPRAYTPGSIMPAFPFLFVERKGPAAAGEVTVTLPPAYAKPGITIIATQDAVNLVEYLKGMDHTYKIRKTIKESFDKVRDVSGNKETK
;
A
#
# COMPACT_ATOMS: atom_id res chain seq x y z
N MET A 1 -8.74 25.28 -15.40
CA MET A 1 -8.34 23.94 -14.97
C MET A 1 -9.28 23.51 -13.87
N LYS A 2 -10.03 22.41 -13.99
CA LYS A 2 -10.91 21.94 -12.90
C LYS A 2 -10.02 21.28 -11.84
N THR A 3 -10.03 21.78 -10.62
CA THR A 3 -9.32 21.18 -9.51
C THR A 3 -9.98 19.84 -9.15
N LEU A 4 -9.22 18.77 -9.05
CA LEU A 4 -9.71 17.49 -8.55
C LEU A 4 -10.11 17.64 -7.08
N VAL A 5 -11.30 17.14 -6.75
CA VAL A 5 -11.81 17.12 -5.38
C VAL A 5 -11.62 15.73 -4.81
N ALA A 6 -11.12 15.64 -3.58
CA ALA A 6 -10.97 14.38 -2.88
C ALA A 6 -12.32 13.66 -2.76
N PRO A 7 -12.37 12.34 -3.00
CA PRO A 7 -13.55 11.53 -2.72
C PRO A 7 -13.92 11.58 -1.24
N GLU A 8 -15.21 11.48 -0.96
CA GLU A 8 -15.68 11.31 0.41
C GLU A 8 -15.13 9.99 0.98
N GLY A 9 -14.44 10.08 2.12
CA GLY A 9 -13.73 8.95 2.75
C GLY A 9 -12.21 8.99 2.55
N LEU A 10 -11.69 9.64 1.50
CA LEU A 10 -10.25 9.84 1.37
C LEU A 10 -9.80 10.95 2.33
N LYS A 11 -8.81 10.64 3.15
CA LYS A 11 -8.24 11.58 4.14
C LYS A 11 -6.79 11.92 3.78
N PRO A 12 -6.34 13.15 4.09
CA PRO A 12 -4.91 13.46 4.06
C PRO A 12 -4.12 12.50 4.94
N TYR A 13 -2.87 12.26 4.58
CA TYR A 13 -1.97 11.48 5.42
C TYR A 13 -1.78 12.12 6.79
N THR A 14 -1.79 11.31 7.85
CA THR A 14 -1.28 11.74 9.16
C THR A 14 0.22 11.99 9.07
N ASN A 15 0.78 12.70 10.06
CA ASN A 15 2.24 12.91 10.12
C ASN A 15 3.01 11.59 10.09
N GLN A 16 2.53 10.59 10.82
CA GLN A 16 3.15 9.27 10.88
C GLN A 16 3.08 8.55 9.52
N GLN A 17 1.93 8.58 8.84
CA GLN A 17 1.77 8.04 7.50
C GLN A 17 2.66 8.76 6.48
N ALA A 18 2.80 10.07 6.57
CA ALA A 18 3.69 10.83 5.70
C ALA A 18 5.16 10.45 5.91
N LEU A 19 5.59 10.20 7.15
CA LEU A 19 6.93 9.66 7.46
C LEU A 19 7.08 8.24 6.90
N GLY A 20 6.09 7.37 7.07
CA GLY A 20 6.09 6.03 6.50
C GLY A 20 6.16 6.03 4.97
N ARG A 21 5.48 6.97 4.32
CA ARG A 21 5.57 7.18 2.88
C ARG A 21 7.00 7.53 2.43
N LYS A 22 7.74 8.33 3.20
CA LYS A 22 9.16 8.59 2.93
C LYS A 22 10.00 7.33 3.01
N VAL A 23 9.75 6.48 4.02
CA VAL A 23 10.43 5.18 4.17
C VAL A 23 10.11 4.28 2.97
N TYR A 24 8.85 4.23 2.52
CA TYR A 24 8.42 3.49 1.33
C TYR A 24 9.18 3.92 0.07
N ILE A 25 9.33 5.21 -0.15
CA ILE A 25 10.08 5.78 -1.29
C ILE A 25 11.57 5.44 -1.17
N ALA A 26 12.17 5.67 -0.01
CA ALA A 26 13.59 5.47 0.23
C ALA A 26 14.03 4.01 0.02
N ASN A 27 13.12 3.07 0.30
CA ASN A 27 13.39 1.64 0.13
C ASN A 27 12.97 1.08 -1.24
N GLY A 28 12.51 1.92 -2.16
CA GLY A 28 12.20 1.52 -3.53
C GLY A 28 11.02 0.54 -3.67
N CYS A 29 10.10 0.51 -2.71
CA CYS A 29 8.96 -0.42 -2.71
C CYS A 29 8.11 -0.29 -3.98
N VAL A 30 8.04 0.91 -4.56
CA VAL A 30 7.31 1.21 -5.81
C VAL A 30 7.88 0.46 -7.03
N TYR A 31 9.11 -0.02 -6.97
CA TYR A 31 9.71 -0.77 -8.08
C TYR A 31 9.18 -2.20 -8.19
N CYS A 32 8.64 -2.76 -7.09
CA CYS A 32 8.04 -4.10 -7.09
C CYS A 32 6.52 -4.08 -6.92
N HIS A 33 5.97 -2.99 -6.35
CA HIS A 33 4.55 -2.85 -6.05
C HIS A 33 3.94 -1.64 -6.75
N SER A 34 2.78 -1.82 -7.36
CA SER A 34 1.95 -0.72 -7.82
C SER A 34 0.97 -0.27 -6.73
N GLN A 35 0.44 0.94 -6.88
CA GLN A 35 -0.67 1.50 -6.11
C GLN A 35 -1.75 1.99 -7.09
N GLN A 36 -2.07 1.17 -8.08
CA GLN A 36 -2.98 1.52 -9.17
C GLN A 36 -3.71 0.28 -9.68
N PRO A 37 -4.78 -0.18 -9.01
CA PRO A 37 -5.61 -1.26 -9.55
C PRO A 37 -6.17 -0.85 -10.90
N ARG A 38 -6.17 -1.80 -11.85
CA ARG A 38 -6.58 -1.61 -13.23
C ARG A 38 -8.01 -2.11 -13.45
N ASP A 39 -8.65 -1.55 -14.47
CA ASP A 39 -9.92 -2.04 -14.95
C ASP A 39 -9.81 -3.49 -15.46
N ALA A 40 -10.93 -4.22 -15.43
CA ALA A 40 -10.99 -5.64 -15.83
C ALA A 40 -10.54 -5.90 -17.29
N ASN A 41 -10.62 -4.87 -18.15
CA ASN A 41 -10.13 -4.94 -19.54
C ASN A 41 -8.60 -4.93 -19.63
N PHE A 42 -7.91 -4.48 -18.57
CA PHE A 42 -6.44 -4.35 -18.54
C PHE A 42 -5.76 -5.31 -17.57
N GLY A 43 -6.51 -6.03 -16.75
CA GLY A 43 -5.94 -7.00 -15.81
C GLY A 43 -6.93 -7.58 -14.82
N PRO A 44 -6.55 -8.65 -14.13
CA PRO A 44 -7.41 -9.38 -13.19
C PRO A 44 -7.44 -8.76 -11.79
N ASP A 45 -7.16 -7.49 -11.62
CA ASP A 45 -6.93 -6.84 -10.32
C ASP A 45 -8.12 -6.95 -9.38
N GLY A 46 -9.33 -6.70 -9.89
CA GLY A 46 -10.57 -6.88 -9.14
C GLY A 46 -10.79 -8.33 -8.72
N LYS A 47 -10.49 -9.31 -9.59
CA LYS A 47 -10.59 -10.75 -9.29
C LYS A 47 -9.56 -11.19 -8.23
N ARG A 48 -8.42 -10.49 -8.15
CA ARG A 48 -7.39 -10.70 -7.12
C ARG A 48 -7.72 -10.04 -5.78
N GLY A 49 -8.85 -9.35 -5.68
CA GLY A 49 -9.25 -8.62 -4.48
C GLY A 49 -8.46 -7.34 -4.24
N TRP A 50 -7.78 -6.79 -5.25
CA TRP A 50 -6.99 -5.56 -5.10
C TRP A 50 -7.84 -4.29 -5.07
N GLY A 51 -9.13 -4.44 -5.36
CA GLY A 51 -10.11 -3.37 -5.27
C GLY A 51 -10.62 -2.91 -6.64
N ARG A 52 -11.37 -1.82 -6.61
CA ARG A 52 -11.85 -1.15 -7.82
C ARG A 52 -10.70 -0.49 -8.59
N PRO A 53 -10.86 -0.23 -9.89
CA PRO A 53 -9.93 0.62 -10.62
C PRO A 53 -9.75 1.97 -9.92
N SER A 54 -8.50 2.42 -9.82
CA SER A 54 -8.19 3.74 -9.27
C SER A 54 -8.59 4.85 -10.25
N VAL A 55 -8.87 6.02 -9.71
CA VAL A 55 -9.16 7.24 -10.46
C VAL A 55 -8.26 8.38 -10.02
N ALA A 56 -8.07 9.40 -10.85
CA ALA A 56 -7.17 10.50 -10.55
C ALA A 56 -7.46 11.18 -9.20
N ALA A 57 -8.74 11.23 -8.80
CA ALA A 57 -9.14 11.83 -7.53
C ALA A 57 -8.66 11.06 -6.28
N ASP A 58 -8.30 9.79 -6.42
CA ASP A 58 -7.76 9.00 -5.31
C ASP A 58 -6.39 9.49 -4.84
N TYR A 59 -5.69 10.26 -5.67
CA TYR A 59 -4.31 10.68 -5.45
C TYR A 59 -4.15 12.18 -5.17
N VAL A 60 -5.25 12.88 -4.83
CA VAL A 60 -5.20 14.35 -4.63
C VAL A 60 -4.28 14.79 -3.50
N TYR A 61 -4.00 13.92 -2.54
CA TYR A 61 -3.07 14.16 -1.45
C TYR A 61 -1.66 13.64 -1.71
N ASP A 62 -1.43 12.98 -2.84
CA ASP A 62 -0.11 12.51 -3.22
C ASP A 62 0.69 13.61 -3.91
N GLN A 63 1.75 14.05 -3.28
CA GLN A 63 2.79 14.83 -3.93
C GLN A 63 3.88 13.86 -4.37
N VAL A 64 4.01 13.70 -5.71
CA VAL A 64 4.62 12.58 -6.41
C VAL A 64 3.77 11.31 -6.27
N HIS A 65 2.99 11.01 -7.31
CA HIS A 65 2.16 9.80 -7.35
C HIS A 65 3.03 8.55 -7.44
N LEU A 66 2.82 7.60 -6.52
CA LEU A 66 3.59 6.35 -6.47
C LEU A 66 2.84 5.21 -7.16
N LEU A 67 2.32 5.46 -8.36
CA LEU A 67 1.46 4.51 -9.08
C LEU A 67 2.13 3.14 -9.27
N GLY A 68 3.40 3.15 -9.67
CA GLY A 68 4.16 1.96 -10.00
C GLY A 68 3.63 1.26 -11.26
N THR A 69 4.51 0.60 -12.00
CA THR A 69 4.15 -0.18 -13.19
C THR A 69 4.49 -1.65 -13.03
N MET A 70 5.44 -1.98 -12.17
CA MET A 70 5.86 -3.34 -11.89
C MET A 70 4.96 -3.99 -10.84
N ARG A 71 4.73 -5.28 -10.99
CA ARG A 71 3.93 -6.10 -10.08
C ARG A 71 4.66 -7.41 -9.78
N THR A 72 5.94 -7.28 -9.46
CA THR A 72 6.74 -8.37 -8.88
C THR A 72 6.10 -8.84 -7.57
N GLY A 73 5.60 -7.89 -6.78
CA GLY A 73 4.65 -8.11 -5.69
C GLY A 73 3.23 -7.61 -6.05
N PRO A 74 2.23 -7.84 -5.20
CA PRO A 74 0.85 -7.41 -5.41
C PRO A 74 0.72 -5.89 -5.41
N ASP A 75 -0.38 -5.39 -6.01
CA ASP A 75 -0.79 -3.99 -5.87
C ASP A 75 -1.13 -3.67 -4.41
N LEU A 76 -0.70 -2.50 -3.93
CA LEU A 76 -0.85 -2.09 -2.53
C LEU A 76 -1.92 -1.02 -2.30
N PHE A 77 -2.66 -0.59 -3.33
CA PHE A 77 -3.67 0.47 -3.23
C PHE A 77 -4.69 0.26 -2.11
N ASN A 78 -5.06 -0.99 -1.84
CA ASN A 78 -5.98 -1.36 -0.77
C ASN A 78 -5.34 -2.34 0.23
N ILE A 79 -4.05 -2.25 0.45
CA ILE A 79 -3.37 -3.20 1.35
C ILE A 79 -3.84 -3.03 2.79
N GLY A 80 -4.16 -1.83 3.24
CA GLY A 80 -4.68 -1.58 4.58
C GLY A 80 -6.02 -2.28 4.82
N ALA A 81 -6.92 -2.29 3.83
CA ALA A 81 -8.17 -3.01 3.92
C ALA A 81 -8.00 -4.54 3.83
N ARG A 82 -7.09 -5.01 2.94
CA ARG A 82 -6.85 -6.45 2.75
C ARG A 82 -6.07 -7.09 3.88
N GLN A 83 -5.19 -6.33 4.50
CA GLN A 83 -4.28 -6.79 5.54
C GLN A 83 -4.14 -5.71 6.63
N PRO A 84 -5.11 -5.60 7.54
CA PRO A 84 -5.12 -4.54 8.56
C PRO A 84 -4.16 -4.78 9.73
N SER A 85 -3.60 -5.99 9.86
CA SER A 85 -2.74 -6.36 10.99
C SER A 85 -1.36 -5.71 10.91
N ALA A 86 -1.01 -4.87 11.88
CA ALA A 86 0.33 -4.30 12.02
C ALA A 86 1.38 -5.38 12.24
N ASP A 87 1.09 -6.38 13.07
CA ASP A 87 2.01 -7.49 13.37
C ASP A 87 2.35 -8.29 12.12
N TRP A 88 1.35 -8.52 11.25
CA TRP A 88 1.58 -9.18 9.98
C TRP A 88 2.53 -8.36 9.10
N HIS A 89 2.30 -7.05 8.98
CA HIS A 89 3.17 -6.17 8.18
C HIS A 89 4.60 -6.15 8.71
N LEU A 90 4.77 -5.97 10.01
CA LEU A 90 6.09 -5.97 10.64
C LEU A 90 6.81 -7.29 10.39
N GLY A 91 6.13 -8.40 10.65
CA GLY A 91 6.69 -9.72 10.43
C GLY A 91 7.01 -9.99 8.96
N HIS A 92 6.13 -9.57 8.04
CA HIS A 92 6.34 -9.72 6.61
C HIS A 92 7.52 -8.87 6.09
N LEU A 93 7.72 -7.66 6.62
CA LEU A 93 8.88 -6.82 6.29
C LEU A 93 10.18 -7.43 6.81
N TYR A 94 10.16 -8.00 8.03
CA TYR A 94 11.32 -8.62 8.61
C TYR A 94 11.69 -9.96 7.95
N GLN A 95 10.69 -10.83 7.72
CA GLN A 95 10.86 -12.16 7.11
C GLN A 95 9.67 -12.52 6.20
N PRO A 96 9.70 -12.08 4.93
CA PRO A 96 8.55 -12.25 4.02
C PRO A 96 8.10 -13.70 3.86
N ARG A 97 9.04 -14.64 3.82
CA ARG A 97 8.76 -16.08 3.60
C ARG A 97 8.08 -16.74 4.79
N ALA A 98 8.17 -16.15 5.98
CA ALA A 98 7.46 -16.62 7.17
C ALA A 98 5.94 -16.39 7.08
N TYR A 99 5.51 -15.42 6.27
CA TYR A 99 4.11 -14.99 6.12
C TYR A 99 3.54 -15.35 4.76
N THR A 100 4.39 -15.40 3.74
CA THR A 100 4.01 -15.75 2.37
C THR A 100 5.02 -16.76 1.84
N PRO A 101 4.74 -18.06 1.94
CA PRO A 101 5.61 -19.10 1.41
C PRO A 101 5.92 -18.87 -0.07
N GLY A 102 7.19 -19.04 -0.44
CA GLY A 102 7.64 -18.79 -1.82
C GLY A 102 7.81 -17.31 -2.20
N SER A 103 7.62 -16.39 -1.27
CA SER A 103 7.84 -14.96 -1.53
C SER A 103 9.25 -14.68 -2.04
N ILE A 104 9.35 -13.91 -3.11
CA ILE A 104 10.61 -13.36 -3.65
C ILE A 104 10.92 -11.97 -3.11
N MET A 105 10.04 -11.40 -2.29
CA MET A 105 10.29 -10.12 -1.62
C MET A 105 11.57 -10.21 -0.77
N PRO A 106 12.50 -9.26 -0.87
CA PRO A 106 13.63 -9.20 0.04
C PRO A 106 13.17 -8.90 1.47
N ALA A 107 13.90 -9.39 2.45
CA ALA A 107 13.74 -8.97 3.84
C ALA A 107 14.35 -7.58 4.03
N PHE A 108 13.81 -6.82 4.98
CA PHE A 108 14.28 -5.47 5.35
C PHE A 108 14.77 -5.46 6.80
N PRO A 109 15.81 -6.28 7.16
CA PRO A 109 16.23 -6.43 8.54
C PRO A 109 16.75 -5.14 9.16
N PHE A 110 17.23 -4.19 8.37
CA PHE A 110 17.71 -2.88 8.83
C PHE A 110 16.60 -1.97 9.38
N LEU A 111 15.32 -2.32 9.16
CA LEU A 111 14.17 -1.68 9.81
C LEU A 111 13.90 -2.22 11.22
N PHE A 112 14.74 -3.12 11.71
CA PHE A 112 14.58 -3.80 12.99
C PHE A 112 15.90 -3.87 13.76
N VAL A 113 15.79 -4.03 15.06
CA VAL A 113 16.92 -4.30 15.96
C VAL A 113 16.73 -5.67 16.60
N GLU A 114 17.71 -6.53 16.50
CA GLU A 114 17.75 -7.80 17.21
C GLU A 114 18.51 -7.64 18.53
N ARG A 115 17.91 -8.03 19.63
CA ARG A 115 18.50 -7.93 20.97
C ARG A 115 18.25 -9.20 21.77
N LYS A 116 19.27 -9.65 22.56
CA LYS A 116 19.09 -10.71 23.56
C LYS A 116 18.23 -10.20 24.71
N GLY A 117 17.35 -11.06 25.21
CA GLY A 117 16.49 -10.74 26.36
C GLY A 117 15.15 -10.10 25.98
N PRO A 118 14.35 -9.70 26.97
CA PRO A 118 13.00 -9.19 26.78
C PRO A 118 12.98 -7.79 26.16
N ALA A 119 11.84 -7.42 25.58
CA ALA A 119 11.56 -6.06 25.13
C ALA A 119 11.47 -5.10 26.33
N ALA A 120 11.88 -3.86 26.11
CA ALA A 120 11.61 -2.78 27.05
C ALA A 120 10.17 -2.27 26.90
N ALA A 121 9.70 -1.56 27.92
CA ALA A 121 8.38 -0.95 27.88
C ALA A 121 8.26 0.03 26.69
N GLY A 122 7.17 -0.10 25.91
CA GLY A 122 6.90 0.75 24.76
C GLY A 122 7.59 0.32 23.45
N GLU A 123 8.44 -0.69 23.46
CA GLU A 123 9.02 -1.22 22.21
C GLU A 123 8.00 -2.07 21.45
N VAL A 124 7.93 -1.84 20.14
CA VAL A 124 7.11 -2.64 19.24
C VAL A 124 7.91 -3.85 18.77
N THR A 125 7.45 -5.04 19.11
CA THR A 125 8.15 -6.29 18.82
C THR A 125 7.52 -7.05 17.66
N VAL A 126 8.32 -7.90 17.01
CA VAL A 126 7.88 -8.82 15.96
C VAL A 126 7.85 -10.24 16.51
N THR A 127 6.71 -10.89 16.41
CA THR A 127 6.55 -12.31 16.72
C THR A 127 6.55 -13.11 15.43
N LEU A 128 7.58 -13.92 15.22
CA LEU A 128 7.68 -14.78 14.05
C LEU A 128 6.97 -16.12 14.28
N PRO A 129 6.45 -16.76 13.23
CA PRO A 129 6.04 -18.15 13.29
C PRO A 129 7.15 -19.05 13.82
N PRO A 130 6.84 -20.15 14.56
CA PRO A 130 7.82 -20.98 15.23
C PRO A 130 8.99 -21.45 14.35
N ALA A 131 8.73 -21.77 13.09
CA ALA A 131 9.75 -22.21 12.14
C ALA A 131 10.82 -21.13 11.81
N TYR A 132 10.55 -19.88 12.11
CA TYR A 132 11.43 -18.73 11.87
C TYR A 132 11.84 -18.03 13.16
N ALA A 133 11.36 -18.51 14.29
CA ALA A 133 11.68 -17.93 15.60
C ALA A 133 13.17 -18.04 15.90
N LYS A 134 13.70 -17.01 16.55
CA LYS A 134 15.09 -16.95 17.04
C LYS A 134 15.10 -17.06 18.56
N PRO A 135 15.35 -18.24 19.15
CA PRO A 135 15.30 -18.41 20.59
C PRO A 135 16.20 -17.41 21.34
N GLY A 136 15.66 -16.75 22.35
CA GLY A 136 16.37 -15.77 23.17
C GLY A 136 16.65 -14.42 22.51
N ILE A 137 16.17 -14.20 21.28
CA ILE A 137 16.28 -12.93 20.55
C ILE A 137 14.94 -12.24 20.47
N THR A 138 14.87 -10.99 20.89
CA THR A 138 13.73 -10.11 20.64
C THR A 138 14.01 -9.27 19.41
N ILE A 139 13.05 -9.26 18.48
CA ILE A 139 13.10 -8.44 17.27
C ILE A 139 12.23 -7.20 17.52
N ILE A 140 12.84 -6.03 17.47
CA ILE A 140 12.24 -4.74 17.81
C ILE A 140 12.13 -3.92 16.53
N ALA A 141 10.93 -3.42 16.22
CA ALA A 141 10.72 -2.54 15.09
C ALA A 141 11.30 -1.15 15.38
N THR A 142 12.05 -0.61 14.44
CA THR A 142 12.46 0.80 14.48
C THR A 142 11.26 1.72 14.26
N GLN A 143 11.42 3.00 14.57
CA GLN A 143 10.36 3.98 14.29
C GLN A 143 10.03 4.04 12.78
N ASP A 144 11.00 3.82 11.91
CA ASP A 144 10.80 3.77 10.46
C ASP A 144 9.93 2.57 10.05
N ALA A 145 10.13 1.41 10.66
CA ALA A 145 9.26 0.25 10.42
C ALA A 145 7.82 0.53 10.85
N VAL A 146 7.64 1.12 12.03
CA VAL A 146 6.32 1.48 12.57
C VAL A 146 5.63 2.52 11.66
N ASN A 147 6.36 3.55 11.24
CA ASN A 147 5.85 4.58 10.34
C ASN A 147 5.45 3.99 8.98
N LEU A 148 6.29 3.11 8.41
CA LEU A 148 6.00 2.41 7.16
C LEU A 148 4.72 1.57 7.27
N VAL A 149 4.55 0.83 8.36
CA VAL A 149 3.34 0.03 8.59
C VAL A 149 2.10 0.91 8.70
N GLU A 150 2.19 2.06 9.39
CA GLU A 150 1.06 3.00 9.45
C GLU A 150 0.71 3.59 8.07
N TYR A 151 1.70 3.85 7.20
CA TYR A 151 1.44 4.22 5.82
C TYR A 151 0.73 3.09 5.06
N LEU A 152 1.23 1.86 5.15
CA LEU A 152 0.63 0.70 4.47
C LEU A 152 -0.81 0.46 4.94
N LYS A 153 -1.08 0.54 6.24
CA LYS A 153 -2.43 0.42 6.81
C LYS A 153 -3.36 1.56 6.36
N GLY A 154 -2.79 2.74 6.12
CA GLY A 154 -3.53 3.88 5.60
C GLY A 154 -3.94 3.75 4.14
N MET A 155 -3.36 2.81 3.39
CA MET A 155 -3.74 2.54 2.00
C MET A 155 -5.05 1.72 1.95
N ASP A 156 -6.16 2.40 2.23
CA ASP A 156 -7.52 1.88 2.14
C ASP A 156 -8.38 2.84 1.29
N HIS A 157 -8.68 2.42 0.07
CA HIS A 157 -9.48 3.16 -0.89
C HIS A 157 -10.79 2.43 -1.20
N THR A 158 -11.35 1.77 -0.18
CA THR A 158 -12.61 1.03 -0.30
C THR A 158 -13.84 1.93 -0.33
N TYR A 159 -13.66 3.23 -0.08
CA TYR A 159 -14.74 4.21 -0.19
C TYR A 159 -15.35 4.25 -1.61
N LYS A 160 -16.59 4.70 -1.69
CA LYS A 160 -17.32 4.77 -2.96
C LYS A 160 -16.92 6.05 -3.74
N ILE A 161 -16.66 5.89 -5.02
CA ILE A 161 -16.56 7.03 -5.94
C ILE A 161 -17.96 7.47 -6.32
N ARG A 162 -18.29 8.75 -6.12
CA ARG A 162 -19.58 9.30 -6.56
C ARG A 162 -19.72 9.17 -8.09
N LYS A 163 -20.91 8.82 -8.56
CA LYS A 163 -21.24 8.70 -9.99
C LYS A 163 -20.84 9.93 -10.83
N THR A 164 -20.92 11.14 -10.25
CA THR A 164 -20.53 12.40 -10.88
C THR A 164 -19.07 12.44 -11.35
N ILE A 165 -18.17 11.77 -10.67
CA ILE A 165 -16.75 11.67 -11.12
C ILE A 165 -16.68 10.69 -12.29
N LYS A 166 -17.37 9.56 -12.20
CA LYS A 166 -17.45 8.57 -13.29
C LYS A 166 -18.11 9.16 -14.54
N GLU A 167 -19.23 9.83 -14.38
CA GLU A 167 -19.95 10.49 -15.48
C GLU A 167 -19.13 11.61 -16.13
N SER A 168 -18.26 12.30 -15.39
CA SER A 168 -17.34 13.28 -15.97
C SER A 168 -16.30 12.62 -16.88
N PHE A 169 -15.83 11.41 -16.52
CA PHE A 169 -14.87 10.67 -17.36
C PHE A 169 -15.56 9.99 -18.55
N ASP A 170 -16.75 9.46 -18.38
CA ASP A 170 -17.53 8.85 -19.47
C ASP A 170 -17.95 9.91 -20.49
N LYS A 171 -18.32 11.14 -20.07
CA LYS A 171 -18.57 12.27 -20.95
C LYS A 171 -17.34 12.77 -21.71
N VAL A 172 -16.14 12.68 -21.13
CA VAL A 172 -14.90 13.02 -21.84
C VAL A 172 -14.57 11.98 -22.91
N ARG A 173 -14.91 10.71 -22.69
CA ARG A 173 -14.77 9.66 -23.72
C ARG A 173 -15.75 9.84 -24.88
N ASP A 174 -16.99 10.23 -24.62
CA ASP A 174 -17.99 10.47 -25.66
C ASP A 174 -17.64 11.67 -26.57
N VAL A 175 -16.94 12.67 -26.04
CA VAL A 175 -16.52 13.84 -26.84
C VAL A 175 -15.30 13.51 -27.73
N SER A 176 -14.54 12.45 -27.41
CA SER A 176 -13.39 12.00 -28.20
C SER A 176 -13.70 10.88 -29.21
N GLY A 177 -14.90 10.33 -29.19
CA GLY A 177 -15.34 9.26 -30.08
C GLY A 177 -16.75 9.51 -30.62
N ASN A 178 -16.87 10.30 -31.62
CA ASN A 178 -17.65 10.17 -32.83
C ASN A 178 -17.98 11.53 -33.48
N LYS A 179 -17.12 11.96 -34.35
CA LYS A 179 -17.56 12.64 -35.55
C LYS A 179 -17.37 11.65 -36.71
N GLU A 180 -18.23 10.67 -36.82
CA GLU A 180 -18.45 10.03 -38.11
C GLU A 180 -19.47 10.86 -38.85
N THR A 181 -18.99 11.51 -39.87
CA THR A 181 -19.66 12.18 -40.98
C THR A 181 -20.74 11.30 -41.59
N LYS A 182 -21.90 11.90 -41.79
CA LYS A 182 -22.76 11.59 -42.90
C LYS A 182 -22.38 12.49 -44.07
#